data_89abe8cc2af3cca1502b9def68d57f03
#
_entry.id   89abe8cc2af3cca1502b9def68d57f03
#
_cell.length_a   1.000
_cell.length_b   1.000
_cell.length_c   1.000
_cell.angle_alpha   90.00
_cell.angle_beta   90.00
_cell.angle_gamma   90.00
#
_symmetry.space_group_name_H-M   'P 1'
#
loop_
_entity.id
_entity.type
_entity.pdbx_description
1 polymer ?
#
loop_
_entity_poly.entity_id
_entity_poly.type
_entity_poly.pdbx_seq_one_letter_code
_entity_poly.pdbx_strand_id
1 'polypeptide(L)'
;ESIGVTVVYVTHDQSEALTMSNRIAVFNDGKVQQLSSPDKLYEEPVNSFVAEFIGENNTFQGEVADISNDKCKIKLDSGDEILANPIRVKSKGEKSIVSLRPERAIIDPEQKMDNKFTGKIEEVIYHGDHTRVRLNLLGNKEFILKVPNSSARMDIKLGNEIKIGWNSFDARALDPK
;
A
#
# COMPACT_ATOMS: atom_id res chain seq x y z
N GLU A 1 28.11 15.75 -1.97
CA GLU A 1 28.87 14.79 -2.82
C GLU A 1 30.33 15.22 -3.14
N SER A 2 30.81 16.36 -2.64
CA SER A 2 32.13 16.90 -3.01
C SER A 2 33.32 16.23 -2.32
N ILE A 3 33.12 15.38 -1.31
CA ILE A 3 34.22 14.82 -0.48
C ILE A 3 34.49 13.34 -0.79
N GLY A 4 33.63 12.64 -1.52
CA GLY A 4 33.79 11.21 -1.90
C GLY A 4 33.80 10.22 -0.72
N VAL A 5 33.26 10.59 0.44
CA VAL A 5 33.24 9.76 1.66
C VAL A 5 31.92 8.99 1.74
N THR A 6 31.99 7.71 2.09
CA THR A 6 30.80 6.93 2.45
C THR A 6 30.37 7.28 3.87
N VAL A 7 29.13 7.70 4.03
CA VAL A 7 28.52 8.03 5.33
C VAL A 7 27.45 6.99 5.67
N VAL A 8 27.49 6.47 6.88
CA VAL A 8 26.42 5.63 7.44
C VAL A 8 25.68 6.48 8.48
N TYR A 9 24.38 6.67 8.26
CA TYR A 9 23.49 7.44 9.13
C TYR A 9 22.42 6.53 9.73
N VAL A 10 22.26 6.59 11.05
CA VAL A 10 21.24 5.82 11.76
C VAL A 10 20.15 6.77 12.24
N THR A 11 18.92 6.57 11.83
CA THR A 11 17.77 7.39 12.20
C THR A 11 16.52 6.52 12.39
N HIS A 12 15.56 7.02 13.13
CA HIS A 12 14.19 6.47 13.18
C HIS A 12 13.21 7.32 12.36
N ASP A 13 13.67 8.43 11.77
CA ASP A 13 12.86 9.27 10.89
C ASP A 13 12.92 8.75 9.45
N GLN A 14 11.77 8.29 8.97
CA GLN A 14 11.62 7.73 7.63
C GLN A 14 11.81 8.81 6.55
N SER A 15 11.37 10.05 6.80
CA SER A 15 11.47 11.15 5.84
C SER A 15 12.94 11.53 5.61
N GLU A 16 13.75 11.59 6.69
CA GLU A 16 15.18 11.80 6.57
C GLU A 16 15.85 10.66 5.77
N ALA A 17 15.54 9.40 6.11
CA ALA A 17 16.11 8.27 5.43
C ALA A 17 15.78 8.28 3.92
N LEU A 18 14.52 8.52 3.56
CA LEU A 18 14.05 8.51 2.16
C LEU A 18 14.62 9.67 1.33
N THR A 19 14.88 10.83 1.94
CA THR A 19 15.33 12.04 1.22
C THR A 19 16.85 12.17 1.11
N MET A 20 17.61 11.67 2.10
CA MET A 20 19.05 11.91 2.19
C MET A 20 19.91 10.73 1.74
N SER A 21 19.37 9.52 1.66
CA SER A 21 20.16 8.31 1.47
C SER A 21 20.12 7.79 0.03
N ASN A 22 21.25 7.25 -0.44
CA ASN A 22 21.30 6.49 -1.70
C ASN A 22 20.77 5.06 -1.52
N ARG A 23 20.96 4.49 -0.32
CA ARG A 23 20.47 3.16 0.06
C ARG A 23 20.02 3.18 1.51
N ILE A 24 18.95 2.44 1.79
CA ILE A 24 18.35 2.34 3.13
C ILE A 24 18.29 0.88 3.53
N ALA A 25 18.77 0.58 4.74
CA ALA A 25 18.61 -0.72 5.39
C ALA A 25 17.54 -0.60 6.49
N VAL A 26 16.46 -1.37 6.36
CA VAL A 26 15.45 -1.50 7.41
C VAL A 26 15.81 -2.67 8.32
N PHE A 27 15.96 -2.38 9.61
CA PHE A 27 16.29 -3.38 10.63
C PHE A 27 15.07 -3.75 11.48
N ASN A 28 14.93 -5.02 11.78
CA ASN A 28 14.00 -5.53 12.77
C ASN A 28 14.57 -6.78 13.41
N ASP A 29 14.50 -6.89 14.74
CA ASP A 29 14.99 -8.03 15.54
C ASP A 29 16.42 -8.44 15.19
N GLY A 30 17.32 -7.44 15.04
CA GLY A 30 18.74 -7.65 14.75
C GLY A 30 19.03 -8.12 13.32
N LYS A 31 18.03 -8.14 12.43
CA LYS A 31 18.17 -8.57 11.03
C LYS A 31 17.84 -7.44 10.06
N VAL A 32 18.55 -7.40 8.95
CA VAL A 32 18.19 -6.55 7.82
C VAL A 32 16.98 -7.16 7.12
N GLN A 33 15.85 -6.47 7.16
CA GLN A 33 14.62 -6.89 6.49
C GLN A 33 14.67 -6.60 4.99
N GLN A 34 15.18 -5.41 4.63
CA GLN A 34 15.41 -4.99 3.25
C GLN A 34 16.54 -3.97 3.19
N LEU A 35 17.34 -4.04 2.13
CA LEU A 35 18.36 -3.05 1.77
C LEU A 35 18.18 -2.68 0.31
N SER A 36 17.74 -1.47 0.03
CA SER A 36 17.47 -0.98 -1.33
C SER A 36 17.57 0.53 -1.45
N SER A 37 17.42 1.08 -2.66
CA SER A 37 17.22 2.51 -2.87
C SER A 37 15.88 2.97 -2.26
N PRO A 38 15.71 4.28 -1.95
CA PRO A 38 14.50 4.82 -1.35
C PRO A 38 13.21 4.50 -2.12
N ASP A 39 13.24 4.66 -3.44
CA ASP A 39 12.14 4.36 -4.35
C ASP A 39 11.72 2.89 -4.27
N LYS A 40 12.67 1.96 -4.36
CA LYS A 40 12.39 0.53 -4.24
C LYS A 40 11.92 0.12 -2.85
N LEU A 41 12.44 0.78 -1.81
CA LEU A 41 12.00 0.50 -0.45
C LEU A 41 10.52 0.84 -0.25
N TYR A 42 10.08 1.94 -0.84
CA TYR A 42 8.70 2.42 -0.76
C TYR A 42 7.75 1.63 -1.67
N GLU A 43 8.12 1.47 -2.94
CA GLU A 43 7.25 0.88 -3.97
C GLU A 43 7.28 -0.66 -3.96
N GLU A 44 8.41 -1.25 -3.57
CA GLU A 44 8.66 -2.68 -3.64
C GLU A 44 9.02 -3.31 -2.29
N PRO A 45 8.22 -3.11 -1.22
CA PRO A 45 8.49 -3.75 0.05
C PRO A 45 8.48 -5.28 -0.10
N VAL A 46 9.49 -5.94 0.47
CA VAL A 46 9.67 -7.40 0.31
C VAL A 46 8.88 -8.21 1.32
N ASN A 47 8.38 -7.61 2.40
CA ASN A 47 7.58 -8.27 3.42
C ASN A 47 6.59 -7.29 4.07
N SER A 48 5.66 -7.80 4.87
CA SER A 48 4.62 -7.03 5.53
C SER A 48 5.17 -6.00 6.52
N PHE A 49 6.24 -6.35 7.23
CA PHE A 49 6.91 -5.43 8.16
C PHE A 49 7.43 -4.18 7.45
N VAL A 50 8.18 -4.34 6.36
CA VAL A 50 8.71 -3.19 5.59
C VAL A 50 7.60 -2.36 5.00
N ALA A 51 6.54 -3.01 4.46
CA ALA A 51 5.40 -2.31 3.88
C ALA A 51 4.68 -1.40 4.87
N GLU A 52 4.55 -1.83 6.14
CA GLU A 52 3.93 -1.04 7.20
C GLU A 52 4.88 -0.03 7.83
N PHE A 53 6.17 -0.39 7.95
CA PHE A 53 7.16 0.49 8.57
C PHE A 53 7.42 1.72 7.70
N ILE A 54 7.40 1.61 6.37
CA ILE A 54 7.72 2.70 5.44
C ILE A 54 6.44 3.34 4.89
N GLY A 55 6.12 4.55 5.38
CA GLY A 55 4.99 5.34 4.92
C GLY A 55 3.62 4.79 5.29
N GLU A 56 2.55 5.50 4.88
CA GLU A 56 1.18 5.02 5.06
C GLU A 56 0.88 3.83 4.12
N ASN A 57 0.09 2.89 4.61
CA ASN A 57 -0.21 1.66 3.89
C ASN A 57 -1.61 1.14 4.23
N ASN A 58 -2.36 0.72 3.23
CA ASN A 58 -3.61 -0.02 3.40
C ASN A 58 -3.30 -1.51 3.43
N THR A 59 -3.86 -2.22 4.40
CA THR A 59 -3.67 -3.67 4.52
C THR A 59 -5.00 -4.41 4.58
N PHE A 60 -5.07 -5.56 3.92
CA PHE A 60 -6.16 -6.51 4.03
C PHE A 60 -5.60 -7.88 4.37
N GLN A 61 -6.23 -8.57 5.29
CA GLN A 61 -5.87 -9.95 5.65
C GLN A 61 -6.75 -10.93 4.89
N GLY A 62 -6.17 -12.05 4.49
CA GLY A 62 -6.90 -13.07 3.76
C GLY A 62 -6.06 -14.32 3.51
N GLU A 63 -6.58 -15.19 2.67
CA GLU A 63 -5.98 -16.46 2.27
C GLU A 63 -5.91 -16.56 0.75
N VAL A 64 -4.83 -17.12 0.22
CA VAL A 64 -4.64 -17.35 -1.21
C VAL A 64 -5.69 -18.35 -1.72
N ALA A 65 -6.65 -17.87 -2.47
CA ALA A 65 -7.69 -18.68 -3.11
C ALA A 65 -7.21 -19.31 -4.43
N ASP A 66 -6.38 -18.57 -5.17
CA ASP A 66 -5.78 -19.01 -6.42
C ASP A 66 -4.49 -18.24 -6.69
N ILE A 67 -3.57 -18.82 -7.45
CA ILE A 67 -2.30 -18.22 -7.80
C ILE A 67 -1.89 -18.57 -9.23
N SER A 68 -1.51 -17.57 -9.98
CA SER A 68 -0.88 -17.66 -11.29
C SER A 68 0.48 -16.97 -11.28
N ASN A 69 1.22 -16.97 -12.39
CA ASN A 69 2.62 -16.50 -12.40
C ASN A 69 2.80 -15.05 -11.93
N ASP A 70 1.86 -14.17 -12.26
CA ASP A 70 1.93 -12.73 -12.05
C ASP A 70 0.77 -12.14 -11.24
N LYS A 71 -0.21 -12.97 -10.88
CA LYS A 71 -1.38 -12.56 -10.10
C LYS A 71 -1.80 -13.64 -9.12
N CYS A 72 -2.19 -13.24 -7.93
CA CYS A 72 -2.88 -14.11 -6.99
C CYS A 72 -4.23 -13.51 -6.61
N LYS A 73 -5.17 -14.40 -6.30
CA LYS A 73 -6.48 -14.05 -5.78
C LYS A 73 -6.47 -14.31 -4.28
N ILE A 74 -6.70 -13.28 -3.50
CA ILE A 74 -6.77 -13.35 -2.04
C ILE A 74 -8.24 -13.24 -1.63
N LYS A 75 -8.74 -14.25 -0.95
CA LYS A 75 -10.04 -14.23 -0.30
C LYS A 75 -9.90 -13.61 1.08
N LEU A 76 -10.57 -12.50 1.29
CA LEU A 76 -10.56 -11.75 2.55
C LEU A 76 -11.47 -12.41 3.60
N ASP A 77 -11.28 -12.05 4.86
CA ASP A 77 -12.15 -12.48 5.97
C ASP A 77 -13.59 -11.96 5.81
N SER A 78 -13.80 -10.86 5.08
CA SER A 78 -15.12 -10.35 4.68
C SER A 78 -15.86 -11.24 3.67
N GLY A 79 -15.16 -12.17 3.03
CA GLY A 79 -15.65 -13.01 1.95
C GLY A 79 -15.40 -12.47 0.54
N ASP A 80 -14.97 -11.22 0.42
CA ASP A 80 -14.59 -10.59 -0.84
C ASP A 80 -13.25 -11.11 -1.37
N GLU A 81 -12.98 -10.88 -2.65
CA GLU A 81 -11.75 -11.31 -3.30
C GLU A 81 -10.99 -10.11 -3.87
N ILE A 82 -9.67 -10.07 -3.64
CA ILE A 82 -8.73 -9.08 -4.19
C ILE A 82 -7.71 -9.78 -5.09
N LEU A 83 -7.43 -9.17 -6.23
CA LEU A 83 -6.30 -9.55 -7.10
C LEU A 83 -5.07 -8.75 -6.70
N ALA A 84 -3.95 -9.43 -6.48
CA ALA A 84 -2.68 -8.84 -6.05
C ALA A 84 -1.48 -9.51 -6.75
N ASN A 85 -0.32 -8.86 -6.69
CA ASN A 85 0.96 -9.40 -7.13
C ASN A 85 1.51 -10.37 -6.06
N PRO A 86 1.80 -11.65 -6.38
CA PRO A 86 2.30 -12.64 -5.42
C PRO A 86 3.79 -12.42 -5.12
N ILE A 87 4.10 -11.77 -4.00
CA ILE A 87 5.49 -11.48 -3.61
C ILE A 87 6.04 -12.50 -2.62
N ARG A 88 5.25 -12.84 -1.59
CA ARG A 88 5.65 -13.78 -0.52
C ARG A 88 4.75 -14.99 -0.40
N VAL A 89 3.80 -15.13 -1.30
CA VAL A 89 2.88 -16.26 -1.35
C VAL A 89 3.24 -17.19 -2.50
N LYS A 90 3.13 -18.49 -2.31
CA LYS A 90 3.54 -19.52 -3.29
C LYS A 90 2.47 -20.56 -3.58
N SER A 91 1.53 -20.73 -2.66
CA SER A 91 0.56 -21.82 -2.70
C SER A 91 -0.83 -21.37 -2.28
N LYS A 92 -1.84 -22.01 -2.85
CA LYS A 92 -3.23 -21.88 -2.39
C LYS A 92 -3.34 -22.32 -0.92
N GLY A 93 -4.14 -21.59 -0.14
CA GLY A 93 -4.36 -21.82 1.28
C GLY A 93 -3.37 -21.09 2.19
N GLU A 94 -2.34 -20.45 1.65
CA GLU A 94 -1.44 -19.62 2.47
C GLU A 94 -2.15 -18.35 2.95
N LYS A 95 -1.95 -18.00 4.23
CA LYS A 95 -2.37 -16.70 4.73
C LYS A 95 -1.51 -15.59 4.15
N SER A 96 -2.11 -14.46 3.88
CA SER A 96 -1.44 -13.32 3.28
C SER A 96 -1.98 -12.00 3.79
N ILE A 97 -1.12 -10.98 3.80
CA ILE A 97 -1.49 -9.58 3.92
C ILE A 97 -1.35 -8.94 2.55
N VAL A 98 -2.44 -8.39 2.03
CA VAL A 98 -2.40 -7.54 0.83
C VAL A 98 -2.08 -6.13 1.26
N SER A 99 -1.00 -5.58 0.73
CA SER A 99 -0.52 -4.21 0.95
C SER A 99 -0.81 -3.35 -0.27
N LEU A 100 -1.41 -2.16 -0.06
CA LEU A 100 -1.74 -1.19 -1.10
C LEU A 100 -1.44 0.23 -0.63
N ARG A 101 -0.64 0.97 -1.37
CA ARG A 101 -0.36 2.38 -1.05
C ARG A 101 -1.60 3.26 -1.27
N PRO A 102 -1.86 4.25 -0.38
CA PRO A 102 -3.04 5.14 -0.47
C PRO A 102 -3.19 5.87 -1.80
N GLU A 103 -2.08 6.26 -2.42
CA GLU A 103 -2.04 6.97 -3.70
C GLU A 103 -2.24 6.07 -4.93
N ARG A 104 -2.22 4.74 -4.75
CA ARG A 104 -2.43 3.76 -5.83
C ARG A 104 -3.90 3.41 -6.05
N ALA A 105 -4.75 3.73 -5.10
CA ALA A 105 -6.19 3.55 -5.24
C ALA A 105 -6.82 4.82 -5.84
N ILE A 106 -7.68 4.63 -6.84
CA ILE A 106 -8.28 5.70 -7.66
C ILE A 106 -9.78 5.75 -7.38
N ILE A 107 -10.32 6.96 -7.19
CA ILE A 107 -11.75 7.20 -7.05
C ILE A 107 -12.41 7.23 -8.44
N ASP A 108 -13.55 6.57 -8.55
CA ASP A 108 -14.40 6.51 -9.74
C ASP A 108 -13.61 6.29 -11.04
N PRO A 109 -12.77 5.22 -11.11
CA PRO A 109 -11.94 5.01 -12.29
C PRO A 109 -12.78 4.79 -13.54
N GLU A 110 -12.55 5.60 -14.58
CA GLU A 110 -13.19 5.47 -15.89
C GLU A 110 -12.72 4.22 -16.63
N GLN A 111 -11.46 3.86 -16.44
CA GLN A 111 -10.85 2.70 -17.06
C GLN A 111 -11.17 1.39 -16.29
N LYS A 112 -10.99 0.27 -16.99
CA LYS A 112 -11.12 -1.06 -16.37
C LYS A 112 -9.99 -1.28 -15.38
N MET A 113 -10.34 -1.60 -14.14
CA MET A 113 -9.42 -1.99 -13.07
C MET A 113 -9.57 -3.46 -12.72
N ASP A 114 -8.49 -4.09 -12.24
CA ASP A 114 -8.53 -5.49 -11.77
C ASP A 114 -9.40 -5.63 -10.50
N ASN A 115 -9.34 -4.62 -9.63
CA ASN A 115 -10.10 -4.51 -8.39
C ASN A 115 -11.00 -3.28 -8.45
N LYS A 116 -12.30 -3.44 -8.13
CA LYS A 116 -13.26 -2.35 -8.10
C LYS A 116 -14.31 -2.61 -7.03
N PHE A 117 -14.39 -1.72 -6.06
CA PHE A 117 -15.27 -1.85 -4.90
C PHE A 117 -15.93 -0.52 -4.57
N THR A 118 -16.98 -0.57 -3.74
CA THR A 118 -17.62 0.62 -3.19
C THR A 118 -17.30 0.76 -1.73
N GLY A 119 -16.83 1.94 -1.31
CA GLY A 119 -16.52 2.28 0.06
C GLY A 119 -17.30 3.49 0.55
N LYS A 120 -17.58 3.53 1.85
CA LYS A 120 -18.25 4.65 2.50
C LYS A 120 -17.22 5.60 3.12
N ILE A 121 -17.34 6.89 2.83
CA ILE A 121 -16.45 7.94 3.36
C ILE A 121 -16.78 8.18 4.85
N GLU A 122 -15.78 8.03 5.70
CA GLU A 122 -15.88 8.24 7.15
C GLU A 122 -15.11 9.48 7.63
N GLU A 123 -14.14 9.97 6.85
CA GLU A 123 -13.38 11.16 7.19
C GLU A 123 -12.77 11.79 5.94
N VAL A 124 -12.64 13.12 5.94
CA VAL A 124 -12.01 13.90 4.87
C VAL A 124 -11.12 14.96 5.49
N ILE A 125 -9.82 14.93 5.21
CA ILE A 125 -8.84 15.87 5.74
C ILE A 125 -8.07 16.51 4.58
N TYR A 126 -8.06 17.84 4.53
CA TYR A 126 -7.32 18.62 3.53
C TYR A 126 -5.88 18.87 4.00
N HIS A 127 -4.88 18.44 3.20
CA HIS A 127 -3.45 18.57 3.51
C HIS A 127 -2.71 19.57 2.59
N GLY A 128 -3.43 20.40 1.86
CA GLY A 128 -2.82 21.41 0.95
C GLY A 128 -2.50 20.84 -0.43
N ASP A 129 -1.60 19.90 -0.56
CA ASP A 129 -1.22 19.24 -1.82
C ASP A 129 -2.18 18.09 -2.19
N HIS A 130 -2.75 17.42 -1.20
CA HIS A 130 -3.72 16.34 -1.37
C HIS A 130 -4.84 16.40 -0.33
N THR A 131 -5.91 15.68 -0.61
CA THR A 131 -6.98 15.38 0.34
C THR A 131 -6.85 13.93 0.79
N ARG A 132 -6.71 13.72 2.09
CA ARG A 132 -6.71 12.41 2.71
C ARG A 132 -8.15 12.01 3.03
N VAL A 133 -8.58 10.87 2.52
CA VAL A 133 -9.95 10.34 2.70
C VAL A 133 -9.86 9.00 3.40
N ARG A 134 -10.54 8.85 4.53
CA ARG A 134 -10.68 7.56 5.22
C ARG A 134 -12.02 6.94 4.89
N LEU A 135 -12.00 5.66 4.60
CA LEU A 135 -13.15 4.90 4.12
C LEU A 135 -13.36 3.61 4.93
N ASN A 136 -14.59 3.17 4.97
CA ASN A 136 -14.89 1.77 5.27
C ASN A 136 -14.99 1.02 3.93
N LEU A 137 -14.01 0.16 3.65
CA LEU A 137 -13.88 -0.60 2.42
C LEU A 137 -13.58 -2.06 2.72
N LEU A 138 -14.41 -2.99 2.27
CA LEU A 138 -14.20 -4.44 2.44
C LEU A 138 -14.00 -4.86 3.92
N GLY A 139 -14.68 -4.19 4.86
CA GLY A 139 -14.52 -4.40 6.29
C GLY A 139 -13.32 -3.67 6.93
N ASN A 140 -12.41 -3.10 6.15
CA ASN A 140 -11.35 -2.23 6.65
C ASN A 140 -11.90 -0.80 6.84
N LYS A 141 -12.04 -0.36 8.12
CA LYS A 141 -12.52 0.98 8.48
C LYS A 141 -11.43 2.06 8.43
N GLU A 142 -10.19 1.65 8.29
CA GLU A 142 -9.01 2.53 8.25
C GLU A 142 -8.42 2.63 6.85
N PHE A 143 -9.19 2.28 5.80
CA PHE A 143 -8.71 2.39 4.43
C PHE A 143 -8.53 3.86 4.03
N ILE A 144 -7.33 4.20 3.57
CA ILE A 144 -6.93 5.58 3.27
C ILE A 144 -6.75 5.76 1.77
N LEU A 145 -7.25 6.88 1.25
CA LEU A 145 -6.91 7.40 -0.07
C LEU A 145 -6.16 8.73 0.06
N LYS A 146 -5.22 8.96 -0.83
CA LYS A 146 -4.59 10.25 -1.07
C LYS A 146 -4.99 10.76 -2.45
N VAL A 147 -5.85 11.77 -2.48
CA VAL A 147 -6.39 12.36 -3.71
C VAL A 147 -5.69 13.68 -3.97
N PRO A 148 -4.91 13.82 -5.06
CA PRO A 148 -4.29 15.10 -5.40
C PRO A 148 -5.33 16.22 -5.55
N ASN A 149 -5.11 17.38 -4.96
CA ASN A 149 -6.05 18.50 -5.02
C ASN A 149 -6.15 19.14 -6.42
N SER A 150 -5.23 18.78 -7.32
CA SER A 150 -5.29 19.10 -8.75
C SER A 150 -6.28 18.24 -9.53
N SER A 151 -6.71 17.12 -8.97
CA SER A 151 -7.71 16.25 -9.59
C SER A 151 -9.08 16.95 -9.59
N ALA A 152 -9.83 16.79 -10.68
CA ALA A 152 -11.12 17.44 -10.87
C ALA A 152 -12.03 17.29 -9.63
N ARG A 153 -12.84 18.31 -9.38
CA ARG A 153 -13.75 18.44 -8.23
C ARG A 153 -14.62 17.19 -8.07
N MET A 154 -14.12 16.20 -7.35
CA MET A 154 -14.92 15.07 -6.92
C MET A 154 -15.77 15.49 -5.72
N ASP A 155 -17.02 15.06 -5.69
CA ASP A 155 -17.92 15.33 -4.57
C ASP A 155 -17.60 14.41 -3.37
N ILE A 156 -16.39 14.63 -2.80
CA ILE A 156 -15.88 13.87 -1.66
C ILE A 156 -16.50 14.46 -0.39
N LYS A 157 -17.60 13.87 0.07
CA LYS A 157 -18.32 14.28 1.28
C LYS A 157 -18.45 13.14 2.26
N LEU A 158 -18.35 13.49 3.54
CA LEU A 158 -18.61 12.56 4.64
C LEU A 158 -19.94 11.83 4.45
N GLY A 159 -19.92 10.52 4.60
CA GLY A 159 -21.10 9.66 4.52
C GLY A 159 -21.46 9.19 3.10
N ASN A 160 -20.88 9.79 2.05
CA ASN A 160 -21.10 9.34 0.67
C ASN A 160 -20.45 7.98 0.41
N GLU A 161 -21.03 7.23 -0.51
CA GLU A 161 -20.42 6.05 -1.09
C GLU A 161 -19.71 6.42 -2.39
N ILE A 162 -18.48 5.92 -2.54
CA ILE A 162 -17.68 6.14 -3.75
C ILE A 162 -17.11 4.81 -4.27
N LYS A 163 -16.93 4.74 -5.58
CA LYS A 163 -16.26 3.60 -6.22
C LYS A 163 -14.76 3.82 -6.17
N ILE A 164 -14.04 2.76 -5.85
CA ILE A 164 -12.59 2.76 -5.74
C ILE A 164 -12.03 1.61 -6.55
N GLY A 165 -10.95 1.84 -7.28
CA GLY A 165 -10.30 0.79 -8.05
C GLY A 165 -8.79 0.90 -8.02
N TRP A 166 -8.14 -0.25 -8.20
CA TRP A 166 -6.69 -0.39 -8.38
C TRP A 166 -6.36 -1.65 -9.20
N ASN A 167 -5.17 -1.70 -9.75
CA ASN A 167 -4.72 -2.88 -10.47
C ASN A 167 -3.98 -3.86 -9.57
N SER A 168 -3.95 -5.11 -9.96
CA SER A 168 -3.29 -6.18 -9.20
C SER A 168 -1.80 -5.92 -8.97
N PHE A 169 -1.10 -5.27 -9.90
CA PHE A 169 0.32 -4.95 -9.77
C PHE A 169 0.60 -3.84 -8.73
N ASP A 170 -0.40 -3.01 -8.38
CA ASP A 170 -0.29 -1.99 -7.33
C ASP A 170 -0.47 -2.59 -5.93
N ALA A 171 -1.11 -3.75 -5.82
CA ALA A 171 -1.35 -4.46 -4.58
C ALA A 171 -0.37 -5.63 -4.42
N ARG A 172 0.27 -5.77 -3.27
CA ARG A 172 1.30 -6.78 -3.00
C ARG A 172 0.81 -7.81 -1.99
N ALA A 173 0.79 -9.08 -2.37
CA ALA A 173 0.50 -10.18 -1.44
C ALA A 173 1.79 -10.59 -0.72
N LEU A 174 1.84 -10.26 0.56
CA LEU A 174 3.00 -10.42 1.43
C LEU A 174 2.76 -11.52 2.48
N ASP A 175 3.80 -11.84 3.24
CA ASP A 175 3.74 -12.77 4.36
C ASP A 175 2.74 -12.29 5.44
N PRO A 176 2.09 -13.21 6.14
CA PRO A 176 1.28 -12.88 7.32
C PRO A 176 2.16 -12.36 8.46
N LYS A 177 1.57 -11.59 9.36
CA LYS A 177 2.21 -11.19 10.62
C LYS A 177 2.29 -12.33 11.61
#